data_b38ee0fdfcbdbeaef5e4ecf8da1e182d
#
_entry.id   b38ee0fdfcbdbeaef5e4ecf8da1e182d
#
_cell.length_a   1.000
_cell.length_b   1.000
_cell.length_c   1.000
_cell.angle_alpha   90.00
_cell.angle_beta   90.00
_cell.angle_gamma   90.00
#
_symmetry.space_group_name_H-M   'P 1'
#
loop_
_entity.id
_entity.type
_entity.pdbx_description
1 polymer ?
#
loop_
_entity_poly.entity_id
_entity_poly.type
_entity_poly.pdbx_seq_one_letter_code
_entity_poly.pdbx_strand_id
1 'polypeptide(L)'
;MYARLVTVVRVMMGAEFLVNGLNWWVKLIGPYPSISDFAQHAPPADFVGAMIQTGVMFHLVKGTELLAGIALLTNRFVPLVLVAVFPVTVPVFIVDVILIHHLRGFFMGAGAMLMNTFLLFSYLHCYRPMLQPRAIPDARDPQGASIPAPLMLVYGAVAAAFGTVILTWVAVMIFQYAAR
;
A
#
# COMPACT_ATOMS: atom_id res chain seq x y z
N MET A 1 -25.14 15.19 5.39
CA MET A 1 -23.96 15.51 6.21
C MET A 1 -22.84 14.48 6.01
N TYR A 2 -23.09 13.18 6.18
CA TYR A 2 -22.09 12.10 6.05
C TYR A 2 -21.37 12.10 4.69
N ALA A 3 -22.07 12.12 3.56
CA ALA A 3 -21.46 12.13 2.22
C ALA A 3 -20.50 13.30 2.00
N ARG A 4 -20.82 14.48 2.54
CA ARG A 4 -19.92 15.64 2.48
C ARG A 4 -18.66 15.41 3.29
N LEU A 5 -18.76 14.81 4.48
CA LEU A 5 -17.61 14.45 5.31
C LEU A 5 -16.69 13.47 4.57
N VAL A 6 -17.25 12.42 3.98
CA VAL A 6 -16.49 11.45 3.16
C VAL A 6 -15.76 12.16 2.02
N THR A 7 -16.44 13.09 1.32
CA THR A 7 -15.80 13.85 0.25
C THR A 7 -14.66 14.74 0.77
N VAL A 8 -14.84 15.42 1.89
CA VAL A 8 -13.80 16.27 2.49
C VAL A 8 -12.58 15.42 2.89
N VAL A 9 -12.80 14.33 3.63
CA VAL A 9 -11.69 13.45 4.05
C VAL A 9 -10.98 12.85 2.85
N ARG A 10 -11.71 12.43 1.81
CA ARG A 10 -11.14 11.91 0.57
C ARG A 10 -10.27 12.94 -0.15
N VAL A 11 -10.73 14.19 -0.23
CA VAL A 11 -9.96 15.27 -0.86
C VAL A 11 -8.73 15.62 -0.02
N MET A 12 -8.85 15.67 1.30
CA MET A 12 -7.71 15.92 2.19
C MET A 12 -6.64 14.84 2.06
N MET A 13 -7.01 13.57 2.13
CA MET A 13 -6.08 12.45 1.94
C MET A 13 -5.48 12.44 0.54
N GLY A 14 -6.29 12.73 -0.48
CA GLY A 14 -5.83 12.83 -1.86
C GLY A 14 -4.80 13.94 -2.06
N ALA A 15 -5.02 15.10 -1.45
CA ALA A 15 -4.08 16.22 -1.50
C ALA A 15 -2.78 15.90 -0.74
N GLU A 16 -2.87 15.31 0.45
CA GLU A 16 -1.70 14.87 1.22
C GLU A 16 -0.84 13.89 0.41
N PHE A 17 -1.45 12.86 -0.15
CA PHE A 17 -0.74 11.85 -0.93
C PHE A 17 -0.16 12.39 -2.23
N LEU A 18 -0.90 13.27 -2.93
CA LEU A 18 -0.39 13.93 -4.13
C LEU A 18 0.86 14.76 -3.82
N VAL A 19 0.76 15.60 -2.81
CA VAL A 19 1.87 16.50 -2.42
C VAL A 19 3.06 15.71 -1.93
N ASN A 20 2.85 14.72 -1.06
CA ASN A 20 3.91 13.90 -0.48
C ASN A 20 4.58 13.01 -1.53
N GLY A 21 3.79 12.39 -2.41
CA GLY A 21 4.30 11.61 -3.53
C GLY A 21 5.10 12.46 -4.50
N LEU A 22 4.54 13.59 -4.93
CA LEU A 22 5.19 14.49 -5.90
C LEU A 22 6.47 15.13 -5.34
N ASN A 23 6.49 15.46 -4.05
CA ASN A 23 7.61 16.10 -3.39
C ASN A 23 8.92 15.30 -3.51
N TRP A 24 8.83 13.99 -3.64
CA TRP A 24 10.00 13.14 -3.84
C TRP A 24 10.79 13.51 -5.10
N TRP A 25 10.10 13.78 -6.20
CA TRP A 25 10.75 14.11 -7.49
C TRP A 25 10.95 15.61 -7.68
N VAL A 26 9.98 16.45 -7.29
CA VAL A 26 9.95 17.89 -7.63
C VAL A 26 10.43 18.78 -6.48
N LYS A 27 10.55 18.22 -5.24
CA LYS A 27 11.02 18.95 -4.04
C LYS A 27 10.20 20.21 -3.76
N LEU A 28 8.87 20.12 -3.90
CA LEU A 28 7.93 21.25 -3.76
C LEU A 28 7.99 21.94 -2.38
N ILE A 29 8.16 21.16 -1.30
CA ILE A 29 8.14 21.63 0.10
C ILE A 29 9.56 21.75 0.67
N GLY A 30 10.57 21.55 -0.16
CA GLY A 30 11.97 21.54 0.25
C GLY A 30 12.62 20.18 0.04
N PRO A 31 13.91 20.03 0.37
CA PRO A 31 14.59 18.76 0.25
C PRO A 31 13.87 17.73 1.13
N TYR A 32 13.71 16.53 0.58
CA TYR A 32 13.29 15.40 1.40
C TYR A 32 14.32 15.26 2.53
N PRO A 33 13.88 14.96 3.76
CA PRO A 33 14.82 14.80 4.85
C PRO A 33 15.96 13.92 4.40
N SER A 34 17.20 14.41 4.57
CA SER A 34 18.37 13.62 4.19
C SER A 34 18.46 12.40 5.10
N ILE A 35 19.17 11.36 4.64
CA ILE A 35 19.46 10.19 5.49
C ILE A 35 20.08 10.63 6.83
N SER A 36 20.87 11.72 6.84
CA SER A 36 21.44 12.34 8.04
C SER A 36 20.40 12.85 9.01
N ASP A 37 19.26 13.35 8.56
CA ASP A 37 18.21 13.85 9.45
C ASP A 37 17.48 12.71 10.16
N PHE A 38 17.44 11.54 9.56
CA PHE A 38 16.96 10.32 10.20
C PHE A 38 18.04 9.66 11.07
N ALA A 39 19.33 9.77 10.69
CA ALA A 39 20.44 9.16 11.42
C ALA A 39 20.70 9.75 12.81
N GLN A 40 20.17 10.94 13.09
CA GLN A 40 20.25 11.53 14.45
C GLN A 40 19.26 10.92 15.44
N HIS A 41 18.32 10.10 14.95
CA HIS A 41 17.30 9.42 15.74
C HIS A 41 17.55 7.92 15.58
N ALA A 42 17.71 7.18 16.63
CA ALA A 42 17.97 5.73 16.74
C ALA A 42 17.29 4.80 15.66
N PRO A 43 17.47 3.51 15.63
CA PRO A 43 17.31 2.51 14.54
C PRO A 43 16.17 2.65 13.49
N PRO A 44 15.05 3.37 13.71
CA PRO A 44 14.03 3.58 12.67
C PRO A 44 14.48 4.38 11.46
N ALA A 45 15.48 5.24 11.65
CA ALA A 45 16.10 5.98 10.56
C ALA A 45 16.76 5.06 9.54
N ASP A 46 17.31 3.95 10.00
CA ASP A 46 17.95 2.94 9.14
C ASP A 46 16.93 2.27 8.22
N PHE A 47 15.67 2.10 8.65
CA PHE A 47 14.64 1.49 7.82
C PHE A 47 14.31 2.35 6.59
N VAL A 48 14.05 3.65 6.80
CA VAL A 48 13.75 4.58 5.70
C VAL A 48 14.99 4.78 4.83
N GLY A 49 16.17 4.91 5.46
CA GLY A 49 17.45 5.00 4.76
C GLY A 49 17.73 3.77 3.90
N ALA A 50 17.51 2.58 4.42
CA ALA A 50 17.63 1.33 3.68
C ALA A 50 16.69 1.27 2.49
N MET A 51 15.42 1.68 2.65
CA MET A 51 14.46 1.76 1.54
C MET A 51 14.93 2.73 0.43
N ILE A 52 15.49 3.89 0.81
CA ILE A 52 16.03 4.87 -0.14
C ILE A 52 17.24 4.26 -0.87
N GLN A 53 18.15 3.60 -0.13
CA GLN A 53 19.35 2.98 -0.69
C GLN A 53 19.06 1.85 -1.69
N THR A 54 17.92 1.17 -1.60
CA THR A 54 17.53 0.17 -2.62
C THR A 54 17.35 0.79 -4.02
N GLY A 55 17.20 2.10 -4.12
CA GLY A 55 16.91 2.82 -5.36
C GLY A 55 15.52 2.59 -5.94
N VAL A 56 14.84 1.52 -5.58
CA VAL A 56 13.54 1.11 -6.16
C VAL A 56 12.40 1.22 -5.15
N MET A 57 12.59 0.71 -3.92
CA MET A 57 11.50 0.59 -2.94
C MET A 57 10.86 1.93 -2.60
N PHE A 58 11.68 2.95 -2.36
CA PHE A 58 11.16 4.27 -2.01
C PHE A 58 10.44 4.95 -3.19
N HIS A 59 10.91 4.73 -4.42
CA HIS A 59 10.22 5.19 -5.63
C HIS A 59 8.86 4.52 -5.80
N LEU A 60 8.75 3.21 -5.49
CA LEU A 60 7.47 2.50 -5.53
C LEU A 60 6.49 3.06 -4.50
N VAL A 61 6.93 3.28 -3.27
CA VAL A 61 6.11 3.91 -2.24
C VAL A 61 5.60 5.28 -2.69
N LYS A 62 6.51 6.15 -3.15
CA LYS A 62 6.15 7.50 -3.59
C LYS A 62 5.31 7.51 -4.86
N GLY A 63 5.55 6.59 -5.78
CA GLY A 63 4.71 6.37 -6.96
C GLY A 63 3.29 5.93 -6.58
N THR A 64 3.16 5.02 -5.62
CA THR A 64 1.86 4.59 -5.11
C THR A 64 1.11 5.75 -4.44
N GLU A 65 1.76 6.54 -3.61
CA GLU A 65 1.17 7.75 -3.01
C GLU A 65 0.71 8.75 -4.08
N LEU A 66 1.54 9.02 -5.09
CA LEU A 66 1.20 9.93 -6.18
C LEU A 66 -0.03 9.48 -6.96
N LEU A 67 -0.04 8.21 -7.39
CA LEU A 67 -1.18 7.63 -8.12
C LEU A 67 -2.45 7.61 -7.27
N ALA A 68 -2.31 7.28 -5.99
CA ALA A 68 -3.42 7.32 -5.05
C ALA A 68 -3.96 8.73 -4.86
N GLY A 69 -3.09 9.72 -4.71
CA GLY A 69 -3.48 11.12 -4.61
C GLY A 69 -4.31 11.57 -5.82
N ILE A 70 -3.85 11.25 -7.03
CA ILE A 70 -4.58 11.56 -8.27
C ILE A 70 -5.94 10.85 -8.30
N ALA A 71 -5.99 9.56 -7.99
CA ALA A 71 -7.21 8.77 -8.03
C ALA A 71 -8.25 9.25 -6.99
N LEU A 72 -7.82 9.57 -5.78
CA LEU A 72 -8.67 10.11 -4.72
C LEU A 72 -9.22 11.49 -5.08
N LEU A 73 -8.40 12.39 -5.62
CA LEU A 73 -8.84 13.73 -6.03
C LEU A 73 -9.81 13.69 -7.21
N THR A 74 -9.55 12.82 -8.18
CA THR A 74 -10.42 12.65 -9.36
C THR A 74 -11.65 11.79 -9.08
N ASN A 75 -11.78 11.24 -7.86
CA ASN A 75 -12.86 10.33 -7.48
C ASN A 75 -12.93 9.06 -8.36
N ARG A 76 -11.78 8.55 -8.80
CA ARG A 76 -11.69 7.35 -9.62
C ARG A 76 -11.02 6.22 -8.86
N PHE A 77 -11.55 5.01 -9.00
CA PHE A 77 -11.02 3.80 -8.37
C PHE A 77 -10.83 3.91 -6.85
N VAL A 78 -11.60 4.76 -6.18
CA VAL A 78 -11.44 5.08 -4.75
C VAL A 78 -11.34 3.83 -3.87
N PRO A 79 -12.27 2.86 -3.94
CA PRO A 79 -12.19 1.66 -3.10
C PRO A 79 -10.90 0.84 -3.34
N LEU A 80 -10.52 0.67 -4.61
CA LEU A 80 -9.31 -0.07 -4.98
C LEU A 80 -8.05 0.61 -4.41
N VAL A 81 -7.97 1.93 -4.59
CA VAL A 81 -6.82 2.73 -4.17
C VAL A 81 -6.66 2.71 -2.65
N LEU A 82 -7.75 2.81 -1.89
CA LEU A 82 -7.71 2.74 -0.42
C LEU A 82 -7.12 1.43 0.10
N VAL A 83 -7.45 0.31 -0.56
CA VAL A 83 -6.85 -0.99 -0.23
C VAL A 83 -5.38 -1.05 -0.67
N ALA A 84 -5.07 -0.55 -1.87
CA ALA A 84 -3.72 -0.59 -2.42
C ALA A 84 -2.71 0.25 -1.62
N VAL A 85 -3.12 1.37 -1.03
CA VAL A 85 -2.23 2.22 -0.21
C VAL A 85 -2.15 1.79 1.24
N PHE A 86 -3.04 0.94 1.72
CA PHE A 86 -3.03 0.50 3.12
C PHE A 86 -1.69 -0.14 3.55
N PRO A 87 -1.06 -1.01 2.74
CA PRO A 87 0.28 -1.53 3.00
C PRO A 87 1.39 -0.47 3.07
N VAL A 88 1.17 0.71 2.52
CA VAL A 88 2.09 1.86 2.62
C VAL A 88 1.76 2.68 3.87
N THR A 89 0.48 2.92 4.13
CA THR A 89 0.01 3.75 5.25
C THR A 89 0.37 3.14 6.61
N VAL A 90 0.28 1.81 6.74
CA VAL A 90 0.59 1.10 8.01
C VAL A 90 2.06 1.26 8.40
N PRO A 91 3.07 0.95 7.57
CA PRO A 91 4.47 1.20 7.90
C PRO A 91 4.78 2.67 8.18
N VAL A 92 4.20 3.61 7.42
CA VAL A 92 4.35 5.05 7.68
C VAL A 92 3.84 5.41 9.07
N PHE A 93 2.65 4.93 9.44
CA PHE A 93 2.13 5.11 10.79
C PHE A 93 3.07 4.55 11.88
N ILE A 94 3.56 3.33 11.70
CA ILE A 94 4.46 2.69 12.67
C ILE A 94 5.75 3.50 12.82
N VAL A 95 6.36 3.89 11.71
CA VAL A 95 7.62 4.65 11.72
C VAL A 95 7.42 6.02 12.36
N ASP A 96 6.44 6.78 11.89
CA ASP A 96 6.27 8.19 12.27
C ASP A 96 5.69 8.37 13.68
N VAL A 97 4.76 7.48 14.07
CA VAL A 97 4.03 7.62 15.35
C VAL A 97 4.68 6.80 16.46
N ILE A 98 5.11 5.57 16.17
CA ILE A 98 5.59 4.65 17.21
C ILE A 98 7.11 4.71 17.37
N LEU A 99 7.86 4.87 16.29
CA LEU A 99 9.31 4.74 16.32
C LEU A 99 10.04 6.08 16.42
N ILE A 100 9.69 7.07 15.60
CA ILE A 100 10.42 8.35 15.53
C ILE A 100 9.93 9.36 16.58
N HIS A 101 8.67 9.33 16.97
CA HIS A 101 8.05 10.25 17.97
C HIS A 101 8.21 11.74 17.63
N HIS A 102 8.34 12.08 16.35
CA HIS A 102 8.46 13.46 15.91
C HIS A 102 7.06 14.04 15.67
N LEU A 103 6.79 15.23 16.23
CA LEU A 103 5.45 15.85 16.21
C LEU A 103 4.86 15.97 14.79
N ARG A 104 5.64 16.41 13.82
CA ARG A 104 5.20 16.52 12.41
C ARG A 104 4.87 15.16 11.81
N GLY A 105 5.75 14.17 12.00
CA GLY A 105 5.53 12.79 11.54
C GLY A 105 4.28 12.19 12.19
N PHE A 106 4.13 12.42 13.51
CA PHE A 106 2.94 11.96 14.24
C PHE A 106 1.64 12.43 13.57
N PHE A 107 1.50 13.72 13.27
CA PHE A 107 0.27 14.22 12.63
C PHE A 107 0.09 13.70 11.21
N MET A 108 1.16 13.53 10.45
CA MET A 108 1.09 13.00 9.08
C MET A 108 0.76 11.50 9.09
N GLY A 109 1.52 10.70 9.82
CA GLY A 109 1.30 9.24 9.88
C GLY A 109 -0.03 8.86 10.53
N ALA A 110 -0.40 9.47 11.66
CA ALA A 110 -1.68 9.24 12.31
C ALA A 110 -2.85 9.77 11.46
N GLY A 111 -2.69 10.94 10.85
CA GLY A 111 -3.69 11.53 9.96
C GLY A 111 -3.97 10.67 8.75
N ALA A 112 -2.94 10.24 8.03
CA ALA A 112 -3.05 9.33 6.89
C ALA A 112 -3.74 8.01 7.28
N MET A 113 -3.34 7.40 8.41
CA MET A 113 -3.94 6.17 8.91
C MET A 113 -5.42 6.33 9.27
N LEU A 114 -5.77 7.41 9.99
CA LEU A 114 -7.16 7.71 10.36
C LEU A 114 -8.03 8.00 9.14
N MET A 115 -7.53 8.79 8.18
CA MET A 115 -8.27 9.09 6.96
C MET A 115 -8.46 7.83 6.11
N ASN A 116 -7.42 7.01 5.95
CA ASN A 116 -7.53 5.78 5.17
C ASN A 116 -8.52 4.80 5.79
N THR A 117 -8.42 4.53 7.08
CA THR A 117 -9.35 3.63 7.78
C THR A 117 -10.78 4.16 7.76
N PHE A 118 -11.00 5.46 7.99
CA PHE A 118 -12.32 6.08 7.87
C PHE A 118 -12.92 5.88 6.48
N LEU A 119 -12.14 6.11 5.42
CA LEU A 119 -12.60 5.93 4.05
C LEU A 119 -12.84 4.46 3.72
N LEU A 120 -11.97 3.54 4.15
CA LEU A 120 -12.20 2.09 3.99
C LEU A 120 -13.55 1.68 4.58
N PHE A 121 -13.87 2.11 5.80
CA PHE A 121 -15.18 1.84 6.40
C PHE A 121 -16.32 2.54 5.65
N SER A 122 -16.10 3.74 5.14
CA SER A 122 -17.12 4.47 4.36
C SER A 122 -17.48 3.77 3.04
N TYR A 123 -16.54 3.05 2.44
CA TYR A 123 -16.73 2.26 1.22
C TYR A 123 -16.87 0.76 1.48
N LEU A 124 -17.19 0.35 2.71
CA LEU A 124 -17.28 -1.06 3.11
C LEU A 124 -18.19 -1.90 2.21
N HIS A 125 -19.26 -1.29 1.67
CA HIS A 125 -20.16 -1.96 0.74
C HIS A 125 -19.49 -2.44 -0.56
N CYS A 126 -18.42 -1.75 -1.01
CA CYS A 126 -17.64 -2.15 -2.17
C CYS A 126 -16.77 -3.39 -1.90
N TYR A 127 -16.43 -3.63 -0.64
CA TYR A 127 -15.58 -4.76 -0.22
C TYR A 127 -16.39 -5.97 0.25
N ARG A 128 -17.71 -5.85 0.36
CA ARG A 128 -18.57 -6.91 0.87
C ARG A 128 -18.37 -8.27 0.18
N PRO A 129 -18.18 -8.35 -1.15
CA PRO A 129 -17.88 -9.62 -1.81
C PRO A 129 -16.53 -10.22 -1.37
N MET A 130 -15.53 -9.38 -1.04
CA MET A 130 -14.21 -9.82 -0.58
C MET A 130 -14.22 -10.33 0.87
N LEU A 131 -15.20 -9.93 1.66
CA LEU A 131 -15.34 -10.29 3.08
C LEU A 131 -16.16 -11.57 3.28
N GLN A 132 -16.53 -12.26 2.21
CA GLN A 132 -17.25 -13.54 2.31
C GLN A 132 -16.30 -14.64 2.79
N PRO A 133 -16.71 -15.48 3.76
CA PRO A 133 -15.86 -16.55 4.30
C PRO A 133 -15.56 -17.67 3.29
N ARG A 134 -16.32 -17.74 2.22
CA ARG A 134 -16.10 -18.67 1.11
C ARG A 134 -16.22 -17.93 -0.20
N ALA A 135 -15.13 -17.88 -0.95
CA ALA A 135 -15.10 -17.32 -2.29
C ALA A 135 -15.16 -18.44 -3.32
N ILE A 136 -16.07 -18.32 -4.27
CA ILE A 136 -16.12 -19.19 -5.45
C ILE A 136 -15.39 -18.45 -6.57
N PRO A 137 -14.32 -19.03 -7.14
CA PRO A 137 -13.64 -18.38 -8.25
C PRO A 137 -14.57 -18.27 -9.46
N ASP A 138 -14.74 -17.06 -9.97
CA ASP A 138 -15.46 -16.77 -11.20
C ASP A 138 -14.57 -15.88 -12.07
N ALA A 139 -14.26 -16.36 -13.26
CA ALA A 139 -13.42 -15.68 -14.24
C ALA A 139 -14.20 -14.65 -15.09
N ARG A 140 -15.28 -14.10 -14.56
CA ARG A 140 -16.03 -13.03 -15.22
C ARG A 140 -15.55 -11.69 -14.76
N ASP A 141 -15.52 -10.73 -15.68
CA ASP A 141 -15.33 -9.34 -15.31
C ASP A 141 -16.57 -8.78 -14.58
N PRO A 142 -16.48 -7.58 -13.96
CA PRO A 142 -17.62 -6.96 -13.29
C PRO A 142 -18.82 -6.66 -14.22
N GLN A 143 -18.64 -6.73 -15.53
CA GLN A 143 -19.67 -6.55 -16.55
C GLN A 143 -20.23 -7.87 -17.07
N GLY A 144 -19.72 -9.02 -16.54
CA GLY A 144 -20.17 -10.36 -16.86
C GLY A 144 -19.50 -10.98 -18.08
N ALA A 145 -18.53 -10.31 -18.71
CA ALA A 145 -17.75 -10.88 -19.79
C ALA A 145 -16.73 -11.88 -19.24
N SER A 146 -16.59 -13.04 -19.90
CA SER A 146 -15.60 -14.05 -19.49
C SER A 146 -14.18 -13.63 -19.89
N ILE A 147 -13.24 -13.71 -18.94
CA ILE A 147 -11.82 -13.59 -19.27
C ILE A 147 -11.46 -14.76 -20.19
N PRO A 148 -10.66 -14.56 -21.27
CA PRO A 148 -10.28 -15.64 -22.18
C PRO A 148 -9.71 -16.84 -21.44
N ALA A 149 -10.42 -17.97 -21.48
CA ALA A 149 -10.04 -19.19 -20.75
C ALA A 149 -8.59 -19.65 -21.03
N PRO A 150 -8.06 -19.61 -22.28
CA PRO A 150 -6.68 -20.01 -22.52
C PRO A 150 -5.66 -19.11 -21.80
N LEU A 151 -5.90 -17.80 -21.67
CA LEU A 151 -5.02 -16.89 -20.97
C LEU A 151 -4.98 -17.21 -19.46
N MET A 152 -6.15 -17.46 -18.86
CA MET A 152 -6.25 -17.82 -17.44
C MET A 152 -5.62 -19.18 -17.14
N LEU A 153 -5.77 -20.15 -18.06
CA LEU A 153 -5.14 -21.48 -17.92
C LEU A 153 -3.61 -21.37 -17.99
N VAL A 154 -3.07 -20.63 -18.94
CA VAL A 154 -1.62 -20.43 -19.07
C VAL A 154 -1.08 -19.72 -17.83
N TYR A 155 -1.70 -18.62 -17.42
CA TYR A 155 -1.28 -17.88 -16.22
C TYR A 155 -1.36 -18.75 -14.95
N GLY A 156 -2.46 -19.50 -14.79
CA GLY A 156 -2.64 -20.42 -13.68
C GLY A 156 -1.61 -21.56 -13.66
N ALA A 157 -1.30 -22.13 -14.82
CA ALA A 157 -0.27 -23.18 -14.95
C ALA A 157 1.12 -22.65 -14.58
N VAL A 158 1.50 -21.46 -15.05
CA VAL A 158 2.76 -20.82 -14.68
C VAL A 158 2.81 -20.53 -13.18
N ALA A 159 1.75 -19.96 -12.61
CA ALA A 159 1.67 -19.70 -11.19
C ALA A 159 1.78 -20.97 -10.34
N ALA A 160 1.11 -22.05 -10.76
CA ALA A 160 1.19 -23.35 -10.09
C ALA A 160 2.60 -23.96 -10.18
N ALA A 161 3.29 -23.83 -11.31
CA ALA A 161 4.66 -24.30 -11.46
C ALA A 161 5.61 -23.55 -10.50
N PHE A 162 5.53 -22.21 -10.42
CA PHE A 162 6.28 -21.43 -9.44
C PHE A 162 5.95 -21.84 -8.00
N GLY A 163 4.67 -21.99 -7.68
CA GLY A 163 4.22 -22.45 -6.36
C GLY A 163 4.82 -23.81 -5.97
N THR A 164 4.86 -24.75 -6.92
CA THR A 164 5.45 -26.07 -6.70
C THR A 164 6.94 -25.98 -6.40
N VAL A 165 7.70 -25.17 -7.16
CA VAL A 165 9.14 -24.95 -6.90
C VAL A 165 9.35 -24.37 -5.51
N ILE A 166 8.59 -23.34 -5.12
CA ILE A 166 8.70 -22.71 -3.82
C ILE A 166 8.41 -23.70 -2.69
N LEU A 167 7.31 -24.46 -2.80
CA LEU A 167 6.92 -25.45 -1.78
C LEU A 167 7.94 -26.59 -1.65
N THR A 168 8.50 -27.05 -2.76
CA THR A 168 9.57 -28.06 -2.75
C THR A 168 10.82 -27.52 -2.04
N TRP A 169 11.21 -26.29 -2.37
CA TRP A 169 12.35 -25.65 -1.72
C TRP A 169 12.14 -25.49 -0.20
N VAL A 170 10.96 -25.01 0.20
CA VAL A 170 10.59 -24.88 1.64
C VAL A 170 10.62 -26.26 2.33
N ALA A 171 10.08 -27.31 1.71
CA ALA A 171 10.09 -28.66 2.27
C ALA A 171 11.53 -29.17 2.47
N VAL A 172 12.43 -28.94 1.49
CA VAL A 172 13.84 -29.30 1.60
C VAL A 172 14.52 -28.56 2.74
N MET A 173 14.25 -27.25 2.89
CA MET A 173 14.81 -26.43 3.98
C MET A 173 14.34 -26.94 5.36
N ILE A 174 13.05 -27.26 5.50
CA ILE A 174 12.52 -27.83 6.75
C ILE A 174 13.19 -29.17 7.06
N PHE A 175 13.32 -30.05 6.05
CA PHE A 175 13.97 -31.34 6.23
C PHE A 175 15.43 -31.22 6.64
N GLN A 176 16.18 -30.33 5.99
CA GLN A 176 17.58 -30.06 6.34
C GLN A 176 17.74 -29.48 7.76
N TYR A 177 16.78 -28.65 8.18
CA TYR A 177 16.79 -28.10 9.54
C TYR A 177 16.46 -29.16 10.60
N ALA A 178 15.49 -30.05 10.32
CA ALA A 178 15.09 -31.12 11.23
C ALA A 178 16.13 -32.26 11.33
N ALA A 179 17.03 -32.39 10.33
CA ALA A 179 18.10 -33.40 10.31
C ALA A 179 19.40 -32.94 11.01
N ARG A 180 19.45 -31.71 11.51
CA ARG A 180 20.57 -31.16 12.34
C ARG A 180 20.32 -31.31 13.80
#